data_cd9c464dddf0cc876d3090b1f4cc58fe
#
_entry.id   cd9c464dddf0cc876d3090b1f4cc58fe
#
_cell.length_a   1.000
_cell.length_b   1.000
_cell.length_c   1.000
_cell.angle_alpha   90.00
_cell.angle_beta   90.00
_cell.angle_gamma   90.00
#
_symmetry.space_group_name_H-M   'P 1'
#
loop_
_entity.id
_entity.type
_entity.pdbx_description
1 polymer ?
#
loop_
_entity_poly.entity_id
_entity_poly.type
_entity_poly.pdbx_seq_one_letter_code
_entity_poly.pdbx_strand_id
1 'polypeptide(L)'
;RQPQCALLDEIDSLLIDMAQNSARISTACAHSRPWLYTLIFNFVQASAEINLQACLSYLKQHATDFERTILEDVRAHSIDLQSLLDNARYALHQLKENHDYLVQKDSIVIIDKTHTGRLQIGSQWPKYHAFLHLKHGLTLTPDTLTLASISHPAFFNRYPRLLGVTG
;
A
#
# COMPACT_ATOMS: atom_id res chain seq x y z
N ARG A 1 -2.75 -36.13 -4.56
CA ARG A 1 -1.44 -36.60 -4.05
C ARG A 1 -0.74 -35.37 -3.45
N GLN A 2 -0.25 -35.48 -2.23
CA GLN A 2 0.58 -34.44 -1.65
C GLN A 2 2.00 -34.55 -2.23
N PRO A 3 2.62 -33.43 -2.62
CA PRO A 3 3.99 -33.43 -3.11
C PRO A 3 4.93 -33.88 -1.99
N GLN A 4 5.92 -34.73 -2.33
CA GLN A 4 6.82 -35.36 -1.36
C GLN A 4 8.15 -34.62 -1.20
N CYS A 5 8.50 -33.80 -2.17
CA CYS A 5 9.76 -33.05 -2.16
C CYS A 5 9.60 -31.70 -2.83
N ALA A 6 10.27 -30.68 -2.33
CA ALA A 6 10.47 -29.41 -3.01
C ALA A 6 11.98 -29.20 -3.26
N LEU A 7 12.30 -28.76 -4.47
CA LEU A 7 13.63 -28.30 -4.85
C LEU A 7 13.58 -26.76 -4.96
N LEU A 8 14.38 -26.09 -4.16
CA LEU A 8 14.43 -24.64 -4.07
C LEU A 8 15.72 -24.11 -4.69
N ASP A 9 15.58 -23.17 -5.59
CA ASP A 9 16.68 -22.34 -6.06
C ASP A 9 16.77 -21.09 -5.19
N GLU A 10 17.98 -20.61 -4.90
CA GLU A 10 18.22 -19.47 -3.99
C GLU A 10 17.55 -19.69 -2.60
N ILE A 11 17.80 -20.85 -2.00
CA ILE A 11 17.13 -21.27 -0.76
C ILE A 11 17.39 -20.31 0.42
N ASP A 12 18.56 -19.73 0.50
CA ASP A 12 18.96 -18.72 1.47
C ASP A 12 18.12 -17.45 1.32
N SER A 13 17.96 -16.95 0.09
CA SER A 13 17.09 -15.82 -0.18
C SER A 13 15.64 -16.12 0.22
N LEU A 14 15.10 -17.27 -0.12
CA LEU A 14 13.70 -17.61 0.14
C LEU A 14 13.41 -17.86 1.63
N LEU A 15 14.29 -18.52 2.35
CA LEU A 15 14.03 -18.97 3.72
C LEU A 15 14.72 -18.12 4.80
N ILE A 16 15.68 -17.29 4.45
CA ILE A 16 16.41 -16.41 5.36
C ILE A 16 16.07 -14.96 5.06
N ASP A 17 16.49 -14.42 3.92
CA ASP A 17 16.36 -13.00 3.62
C ASP A 17 14.91 -12.56 3.45
N MET A 18 14.11 -13.37 2.75
CA MET A 18 12.70 -13.13 2.49
C MET A 18 11.75 -14.00 3.34
N ALA A 19 12.25 -14.55 4.46
CA ALA A 19 11.45 -15.43 5.31
C ALA A 19 10.16 -14.78 5.83
N GLN A 20 10.19 -13.47 6.06
CA GLN A 20 9.01 -12.71 6.52
C GLN A 20 8.04 -12.37 5.38
N ASN A 21 8.45 -12.52 4.13
CA ASN A 21 7.56 -12.30 2.99
C ASN A 21 6.54 -13.43 2.90
N SER A 22 5.37 -13.11 2.38
CA SER A 22 4.28 -14.06 2.23
C SER A 22 3.74 -14.05 0.81
N ALA A 23 3.47 -15.25 0.30
CA ALA A 23 2.59 -15.38 -0.85
C ALA A 23 1.16 -14.99 -0.42
N ARG A 24 0.50 -14.16 -1.20
CA ARG A 24 -0.83 -13.64 -0.89
C ARG A 24 -1.77 -13.85 -2.05
N ILE A 25 -2.99 -14.24 -1.73
CA ILE A 25 -4.12 -14.25 -2.66
C ILE A 25 -4.98 -13.06 -2.27
N SER A 26 -5.11 -12.10 -3.18
CA SER A 26 -5.87 -10.87 -2.94
C SER A 26 -6.89 -10.67 -4.04
N THR A 27 -7.99 -10.04 -3.70
CA THR A 27 -9.02 -9.59 -4.64
C THR A 27 -9.16 -8.07 -4.55
N ALA A 28 -9.52 -7.46 -5.67
CA ALA A 28 -9.84 -6.04 -5.68
C ALA A 28 -11.14 -5.80 -4.91
N CYS A 29 -11.16 -4.78 -4.08
CA CYS A 29 -12.36 -4.29 -3.43
C CYS A 29 -12.47 -2.77 -3.63
N ALA A 30 -13.69 -2.25 -3.63
CA ALA A 30 -13.90 -0.80 -3.71
C ALA A 30 -13.27 -0.13 -2.48
N HIS A 31 -12.65 1.04 -2.70
CA HIS A 31 -12.24 1.88 -1.58
C HIS A 31 -13.42 2.13 -0.66
N SER A 32 -13.26 1.84 0.61
CA SER A 32 -14.33 2.03 1.59
C SER A 32 -14.66 3.52 1.80
N ARG A 33 -13.69 4.40 1.57
CA ARG A 33 -13.81 5.86 1.82
C ARG A 33 -12.96 6.69 0.86
N PRO A 34 -13.24 6.69 -0.45
CA PRO A 34 -12.46 7.44 -1.43
C PRO A 34 -12.50 8.96 -1.18
N TRP A 35 -13.61 9.46 -0.67
CA TRP A 35 -13.79 10.86 -0.28
C TRP A 35 -12.77 11.32 0.77
N LEU A 36 -12.44 10.46 1.74
CA LEU A 36 -11.50 10.79 2.81
C LEU A 36 -10.08 11.02 2.26
N TYR A 37 -9.63 10.18 1.32
CA TYR A 37 -8.36 10.37 0.63
C TYR A 37 -8.34 11.68 -0.14
N THR A 38 -9.43 12.01 -0.83
CA THR A 38 -9.56 13.25 -1.60
C THR A 38 -9.53 14.49 -0.69
N LEU A 39 -10.25 14.47 0.43
CA LEU A 39 -10.25 15.61 1.36
C LEU A 39 -8.88 15.79 2.03
N ILE A 40 -8.22 14.71 2.46
CA ILE A 40 -6.87 14.79 3.05
C ILE A 40 -5.86 15.28 2.01
N PHE A 41 -5.94 14.81 0.77
CA PHE A 41 -5.10 15.27 -0.33
C PHE A 41 -5.26 16.79 -0.56
N ASN A 42 -6.49 17.26 -0.68
CA ASN A 42 -6.80 18.68 -0.87
C ASN A 42 -6.30 19.53 0.31
N PHE A 43 -6.46 19.03 1.53
CA PHE A 43 -5.94 19.71 2.73
C PHE A 43 -4.42 19.87 2.67
N VAL A 44 -3.69 18.78 2.36
CA VAL A 44 -2.21 18.83 2.30
C VAL A 44 -1.71 19.73 1.18
N GLN A 45 -2.43 19.83 0.06
CA GLN A 45 -2.08 20.75 -1.03
C GLN A 45 -2.33 22.23 -0.69
N ALA A 46 -3.42 22.51 0.02
CA ALA A 46 -3.85 23.88 0.27
C ALA A 46 -3.27 24.49 1.55
N SER A 47 -2.81 23.67 2.49
CA SER A 47 -2.42 24.12 3.83
C SER A 47 -0.91 24.34 3.96
N ALA A 48 -0.52 25.48 4.48
CA ALA A 48 0.86 25.76 4.84
C ALA A 48 1.28 25.02 6.13
N GLU A 49 0.33 24.80 7.03
CA GLU A 49 0.53 24.07 8.29
C GLU A 49 -0.21 22.73 8.24
N ILE A 50 0.55 21.66 8.26
CA ILE A 50 0.02 20.28 8.14
C ILE A 50 0.14 19.60 9.50
N ASN A 51 -0.92 19.69 10.29
CA ASN A 51 -1.08 18.97 11.56
C ASN A 51 -2.46 18.34 11.67
N LEU A 52 -2.61 17.38 12.60
CA LEU A 52 -3.84 16.63 12.77
C LEU A 52 -5.04 17.51 13.14
N GLN A 53 -4.84 18.51 14.00
CA GLN A 53 -5.93 19.37 14.46
C GLN A 53 -6.48 20.23 13.32
N ALA A 54 -5.60 20.83 12.51
CA ALA A 54 -5.99 21.60 11.32
C ALA A 54 -6.67 20.69 10.28
N CYS A 55 -6.14 19.46 10.07
CA CYS A 55 -6.75 18.48 9.20
C CYS A 55 -8.18 18.09 9.65
N LEU A 56 -8.37 17.80 10.93
CA LEU A 56 -9.70 17.50 11.48
C LEU A 56 -10.68 18.66 11.32
N SER A 57 -10.23 19.90 11.51
CA SER A 57 -11.05 21.09 11.30
C SER A 57 -11.46 21.23 9.82
N TYR A 58 -10.51 21.03 8.92
CA TYR A 58 -10.76 21.03 7.47
C TYR A 58 -11.75 19.94 7.06
N LEU A 59 -11.55 18.69 7.54
CA LEU A 59 -12.46 17.59 7.24
C LEU A 59 -13.87 17.88 7.71
N LYS A 60 -14.05 18.40 8.93
CA LYS A 60 -15.37 18.78 9.45
C LYS A 60 -16.06 19.87 8.61
N GLN A 61 -15.29 20.78 8.06
CA GLN A 61 -15.82 21.89 7.25
C GLN A 61 -16.24 21.44 5.84
N HIS A 62 -15.49 20.54 5.21
CA HIS A 62 -15.64 20.17 3.80
C HIS A 62 -16.38 18.83 3.59
N ALA A 63 -16.51 18.00 4.63
CA ALA A 63 -17.28 16.78 4.57
C ALA A 63 -18.80 17.04 4.52
N THR A 64 -19.52 16.22 3.79
CA THR A 64 -20.98 16.17 3.83
C THR A 64 -21.49 15.70 5.19
N ASP A 65 -22.77 15.90 5.49
CA ASP A 65 -23.35 15.47 6.79
C ASP A 65 -23.21 13.95 7.01
N PHE A 66 -23.38 13.16 5.96
CA PHE A 66 -23.17 11.72 6.00
C PHE A 66 -21.69 11.36 6.29
N GLU A 67 -20.75 12.01 5.62
CA GLU A 67 -19.32 11.81 5.83
C GLU A 67 -18.87 12.27 7.23
N ARG A 68 -19.47 13.31 7.80
CA ARG A 68 -19.23 13.75 9.20
C ARG A 68 -19.66 12.68 10.19
N THR A 69 -20.81 12.07 10.00
CA THR A 69 -21.25 10.94 10.84
C THR A 69 -20.24 9.79 10.80
N ILE A 70 -19.75 9.46 9.61
CA ILE A 70 -18.70 8.45 9.45
C ILE A 70 -17.38 8.88 10.13
N LEU A 71 -16.99 10.16 10.05
CA LEU A 71 -15.78 10.67 10.72
C LEU A 71 -15.88 10.56 12.25
N GLU A 72 -17.04 10.76 12.82
CA GLU A 72 -17.27 10.61 14.26
C GLU A 72 -17.16 9.12 14.68
N ASP A 73 -17.75 8.23 13.91
CA ASP A 73 -17.67 6.78 14.09
C ASP A 73 -16.22 6.26 13.88
N VAL A 74 -15.51 6.81 12.90
CA VAL A 74 -14.10 6.50 12.61
C VAL A 74 -13.18 6.88 13.76
N ARG A 75 -13.44 7.97 14.47
CA ARG A 75 -12.70 8.33 15.69
C ARG A 75 -12.88 7.30 16.81
N ALA A 76 -14.02 6.63 16.83
CA ALA A 76 -14.31 5.55 17.77
C ALA A 76 -13.67 4.19 17.36
N HIS A 77 -13.42 3.95 16.05
CA HIS A 77 -13.05 2.64 15.50
C HIS A 77 -11.76 2.62 14.66
N SER A 78 -10.75 3.42 15.01
CA SER A 78 -9.35 3.22 14.58
C SER A 78 -9.02 3.38 13.08
N ILE A 79 -9.50 4.40 12.38
CA ILE A 79 -8.69 4.91 11.29
C ILE A 79 -7.64 5.83 11.89
N ASP A 80 -6.41 5.45 11.71
CA ASP A 80 -5.28 6.28 12.07
C ASP A 80 -5.18 7.47 11.09
N LEU A 81 -5.98 8.52 11.35
CA LEU A 81 -5.99 9.75 10.57
C LEU A 81 -4.61 10.40 10.54
N GLN A 82 -3.82 10.24 11.60
CA GLN A 82 -2.44 10.74 11.63
C GLN A 82 -1.60 9.99 10.59
N SER A 83 -1.71 8.68 10.53
CA SER A 83 -1.00 7.88 9.53
C SER A 83 -1.42 8.24 8.11
N LEU A 84 -2.72 8.46 7.85
CA LEU A 84 -3.20 8.90 6.53
C LEU A 84 -2.64 10.28 6.15
N LEU A 85 -2.61 11.21 7.09
CA LEU A 85 -2.05 12.54 6.88
C LEU A 85 -0.54 12.49 6.59
N ASP A 86 0.21 11.70 7.36
CA ASP A 86 1.65 11.51 7.15
C ASP A 86 1.93 10.82 5.80
N ASN A 87 1.11 9.85 5.42
CA ASN A 87 1.22 9.19 4.12
C ASN A 87 0.92 10.13 2.95
N ALA A 88 -0.09 10.99 3.08
CA ALA A 88 -0.40 12.03 2.08
C ALA A 88 0.76 13.00 1.94
N ARG A 89 1.27 13.52 3.06
CA ARG A 89 2.42 14.43 3.09
C ARG A 89 3.66 13.80 2.45
N TYR A 90 3.95 12.55 2.78
CA TYR A 90 5.07 11.82 2.21
C TYR A 90 4.92 11.63 0.69
N ALA A 91 3.74 11.20 0.24
CA ALA A 91 3.46 10.99 -1.18
C ALA A 91 3.58 12.27 -2.01
N LEU A 92 3.09 13.40 -1.47
CA LEU A 92 3.10 14.67 -2.20
C LEU A 92 4.48 15.34 -2.23
N HIS A 93 5.22 15.31 -1.13
CA HIS A 93 6.43 16.12 -0.96
C HIS A 93 7.74 15.35 -1.03
N GLN A 94 7.74 14.06 -0.71
CA GLN A 94 8.96 13.25 -0.67
C GLN A 94 9.12 12.38 -1.91
N LEU A 95 8.04 11.77 -2.41
CA LEU A 95 8.11 10.90 -3.58
C LEU A 95 8.18 11.73 -4.88
N LYS A 96 9.17 11.41 -5.70
CA LYS A 96 9.47 12.13 -6.96
C LYS A 96 9.20 11.23 -8.15
N GLU A 97 8.48 11.77 -9.13
CA GLU A 97 8.32 11.15 -10.43
C GLU A 97 9.68 11.00 -11.13
N ASN A 98 9.82 9.97 -11.95
CA ASN A 98 11.04 9.56 -12.64
C ASN A 98 12.22 9.17 -11.72
N HIS A 99 12.01 9.15 -10.42
CA HIS A 99 13.01 8.74 -9.45
C HIS A 99 12.50 7.63 -8.53
N ASP A 100 11.29 7.76 -7.96
CA ASP A 100 10.67 6.79 -7.08
C ASP A 100 9.60 5.98 -7.81
N TYR A 101 8.95 6.61 -8.77
CA TYR A 101 7.88 6.00 -9.57
C TYR A 101 7.81 6.64 -10.96
N LEU A 102 7.11 5.97 -11.88
CA LEU A 102 6.73 6.47 -13.20
C LEU A 102 5.21 6.54 -13.31
N VAL A 103 4.73 7.53 -14.04
CA VAL A 103 3.34 7.59 -14.47
C VAL A 103 3.24 6.98 -15.86
N GLN A 104 2.55 5.87 -16.01
CA GLN A 104 2.34 5.20 -17.30
C GLN A 104 0.85 5.08 -17.59
N LYS A 105 0.36 5.81 -18.59
CA LYS A 105 -1.07 5.89 -18.93
C LYS A 105 -1.90 6.25 -17.67
N ASP A 106 -2.66 5.28 -17.17
CA ASP A 106 -3.57 5.46 -16.03
C ASP A 106 -3.06 4.77 -14.75
N SER A 107 -1.76 4.50 -14.67
CA SER A 107 -1.18 3.78 -13.54
C SER A 107 0.13 4.39 -13.04
N ILE A 108 0.40 4.17 -11.77
CA ILE A 108 1.67 4.48 -11.11
C ILE A 108 2.49 3.18 -11.06
N VAL A 109 3.71 3.22 -11.60
CA VAL A 109 4.65 2.10 -11.60
C VAL A 109 5.82 2.42 -10.69
N ILE A 110 6.06 1.57 -9.71
CA ILE A 110 7.13 1.74 -8.71
C ILE A 110 8.49 1.43 -9.33
N ILE A 111 9.50 2.23 -9.01
CA ILE A 111 10.91 1.96 -9.34
C ILE A 111 11.57 1.30 -8.13
N ASP A 112 12.05 0.08 -8.30
CA ASP A 112 12.81 -0.62 -7.26
C ASP A 112 14.24 -0.09 -7.20
N LYS A 113 14.51 0.72 -6.22
CA LYS A 113 15.85 1.28 -5.99
C LYS A 113 16.78 0.36 -5.20
N THR A 114 16.18 -0.57 -4.44
CA THR A 114 16.91 -1.33 -3.43
C THR A 114 17.74 -2.44 -4.08
N HIS A 115 17.28 -3.02 -5.17
CA HIS A 115 17.91 -4.19 -5.74
C HIS A 115 18.34 -4.03 -7.21
N THR A 116 17.54 -3.43 -8.06
CA THR A 116 17.84 -3.51 -9.51
C THR A 116 17.53 -2.26 -10.33
N GLY A 117 16.91 -1.24 -9.78
CA GLY A 117 16.35 -0.12 -10.56
C GLY A 117 15.24 -0.56 -11.53
N ARG A 118 14.70 -1.78 -11.38
CA ARG A 118 13.66 -2.32 -12.25
C ARG A 118 12.30 -1.75 -11.92
N LEU A 119 11.44 -1.72 -12.93
CA LEU A 119 10.04 -1.33 -12.77
C LEU A 119 9.25 -2.49 -12.15
N GLN A 120 8.58 -2.23 -11.04
CA GLN A 120 7.68 -3.18 -10.39
C GLN A 120 6.26 -3.01 -10.93
N ILE A 121 6.01 -3.59 -12.11
CA ILE A 121 4.70 -3.53 -12.76
C ILE A 121 3.68 -4.32 -11.92
N GLY A 122 2.52 -3.71 -11.67
CA GLY A 122 1.44 -4.32 -10.88
C GLY A 122 1.64 -4.29 -9.37
N SER A 123 2.77 -3.77 -8.89
CA SER A 123 2.97 -3.53 -7.46
C SER A 123 2.37 -2.20 -7.03
N GLN A 124 1.87 -2.14 -5.80
CA GLN A 124 1.31 -0.93 -5.21
C GLN A 124 1.91 -0.69 -3.83
N TRP A 125 2.18 0.58 -3.52
CA TRP A 125 2.47 0.97 -2.14
C TRP A 125 1.18 1.10 -1.35
N PRO A 126 0.92 0.23 -0.38
CA PRO A 126 -0.38 0.17 0.31
C PRO A 126 -0.82 1.50 0.94
N LYS A 127 0.15 2.36 1.28
CA LYS A 127 -0.10 3.60 2.02
C LYS A 127 -0.13 4.84 1.13
N TYR A 128 0.68 4.88 0.08
CA TYR A 128 0.95 6.11 -0.69
C TYR A 128 0.27 6.12 -2.06
N HIS A 129 -0.06 4.95 -2.60
CA HIS A 129 -0.47 4.78 -3.99
C HIS A 129 -1.72 5.60 -4.33
N ALA A 130 -2.72 5.60 -3.43
CA ALA A 130 -3.93 6.40 -3.60
C ALA A 130 -3.64 7.90 -3.71
N PHE A 131 -2.74 8.44 -2.88
CA PHE A 131 -2.36 9.85 -2.92
C PHE A 131 -1.56 10.22 -4.17
N LEU A 132 -0.74 9.29 -4.69
CA LEU A 132 -0.05 9.49 -5.96
C LEU A 132 -1.04 9.51 -7.13
N HIS A 133 -2.07 8.65 -7.13
CA HIS A 133 -3.14 8.71 -8.12
C HIS A 133 -3.84 10.07 -8.10
N LEU A 134 -4.20 10.59 -6.93
CA LEU A 134 -4.79 11.93 -6.80
C LEU A 134 -3.84 13.02 -7.27
N LYS A 135 -2.55 12.93 -6.96
CA LYS A 135 -1.51 13.89 -7.39
C LYS A 135 -1.43 14.03 -8.90
N HIS A 136 -1.66 12.96 -9.64
CA HIS A 136 -1.60 12.92 -11.10
C HIS A 136 -2.98 12.94 -11.77
N GLY A 137 -4.05 13.19 -11.00
CA GLY A 137 -5.42 13.23 -11.55
C GLY A 137 -5.92 11.88 -12.07
N LEU A 138 -5.33 10.78 -11.61
CA LEU A 138 -5.72 9.43 -12.00
C LEU A 138 -6.88 8.93 -11.12
N THR A 139 -7.64 7.99 -11.68
CA THR A 139 -8.69 7.29 -10.91
C THR A 139 -8.04 6.49 -9.77
N LEU A 140 -8.63 6.56 -8.57
CA LEU A 140 -8.17 5.75 -7.45
C LEU A 140 -8.27 4.27 -7.80
N THR A 141 -7.13 3.57 -7.68
CA THR A 141 -7.14 2.12 -7.85
C THR A 141 -7.92 1.47 -6.71
N PRO A 142 -8.66 0.39 -6.99
CA PRO A 142 -9.33 -0.36 -5.94
C PRO A 142 -8.35 -0.79 -4.85
N ASP A 143 -8.82 -0.82 -3.61
CA ASP A 143 -8.10 -1.47 -2.52
C ASP A 143 -7.98 -2.96 -2.79
N THR A 144 -7.01 -3.61 -2.16
CA THR A 144 -6.85 -5.05 -2.24
C THR A 144 -7.18 -5.69 -0.90
N LEU A 145 -8.14 -6.59 -0.90
CA LEU A 145 -8.46 -7.44 0.25
C LEU A 145 -7.65 -8.73 0.15
N THR A 146 -6.75 -8.95 1.11
CA THR A 146 -6.03 -10.22 1.19
C THR A 146 -6.94 -11.31 1.73
N LEU A 147 -7.28 -12.28 0.89
CA LEU A 147 -8.14 -13.42 1.23
C LEU A 147 -7.37 -14.51 1.97
N ALA A 148 -6.13 -14.73 1.59
CA ALA A 148 -5.24 -15.69 2.21
C ALA A 148 -3.78 -15.27 2.07
N SER A 149 -2.98 -15.65 3.05
CA SER A 149 -1.53 -15.46 2.98
C SER A 149 -0.81 -16.63 3.66
N ILE A 150 0.37 -16.97 3.17
CA ILE A 150 1.24 -17.98 3.76
C ILE A 150 2.69 -17.51 3.62
N SER A 151 3.47 -17.54 4.71
CA SER A 151 4.89 -17.23 4.63
C SER A 151 5.67 -18.34 3.91
N HIS A 152 6.82 -18.00 3.30
CA HIS A 152 7.67 -18.97 2.62
C HIS A 152 8.01 -20.15 3.53
N PRO A 153 8.51 -19.96 4.76
CA PRO A 153 8.79 -21.09 5.65
C PRO A 153 7.56 -21.96 5.94
N ALA A 154 6.39 -21.34 6.21
CA ALA A 154 5.17 -22.08 6.48
C ALA A 154 4.68 -22.87 5.26
N PHE A 155 4.88 -22.36 4.05
CA PHE A 155 4.58 -23.07 2.82
C PHE A 155 5.50 -24.28 2.63
N PHE A 156 6.82 -24.07 2.74
CA PHE A 156 7.81 -25.13 2.48
C PHE A 156 7.84 -26.19 3.58
N ASN A 157 7.50 -25.87 4.82
CA ASN A 157 7.34 -26.86 5.90
C ASN A 157 6.25 -27.93 5.63
N ARG A 158 5.44 -27.75 4.60
CA ARG A 158 4.46 -28.78 4.16
C ARG A 158 5.09 -29.93 3.38
N TYR A 159 6.34 -29.80 2.94
CA TYR A 159 7.05 -30.80 2.18
C TYR A 159 7.90 -31.64 3.12
N PRO A 160 7.79 -33.00 3.10
CA PRO A 160 8.60 -33.88 3.92
C PRO A 160 10.09 -33.80 3.63
N ARG A 161 10.46 -33.39 2.41
CA ARG A 161 11.84 -33.20 1.99
C ARG A 161 12.00 -31.83 1.32
N LEU A 162 12.99 -31.10 1.77
CA LEU A 162 13.43 -29.85 1.14
C LEU A 162 14.86 -30.03 0.67
N LEU A 163 15.11 -29.75 -0.59
CA LEU A 163 16.44 -29.65 -1.17
C LEU A 163 16.59 -28.24 -1.72
N GLY A 164 17.75 -27.65 -1.54
CA GLY A 164 17.99 -26.30 -2.02
C GLY A 164 19.39 -26.13 -2.54
N VAL A 165 19.54 -25.22 -3.48
CA VAL A 165 20.82 -24.73 -3.97
C VAL A 165 20.88 -23.24 -3.68
N THR A 166 22.10 -22.73 -3.46
CA THR A 166 22.40 -21.31 -3.31
C THR A 166 23.57 -20.98 -4.21
N GLY A 167 23.58 -19.79 -4.79
CA GLY A 167 24.64 -19.30 -5.67
C GLY A 167 25.85 -18.76 -4.91
#